data_649f51c357802e512e9a68cea09fe5c8
#
_entry.id   649f51c357802e512e9a68cea09fe5c8
#
_cell.length_a   1.000
_cell.length_b   1.000
_cell.length_c   1.000
_cell.angle_alpha   90.00
_cell.angle_beta   90.00
_cell.angle_gamma   90.00
#
_symmetry.space_group_name_H-M   'P 1'
#
loop_
_entity.id
_entity.type
_entity.pdbx_description
1 polymer ?
#
loop_
_entity_poly.entity_id
_entity_poly.type
_entity_poly.pdbx_seq_one_letter_code
_entity_poly.pdbx_strand_id
1 'polypeptide(L)'
;MVAPSVRVPDTLGQTLHQLALPDGLAKRGIDITIICRYDSNNADTSNLSPNLKFIPIVNPGIPFERIIFTRTSYQKVLTELKTGEYDLVHDRGYIFAGSGVRAASEAGVKSVLQVDDNWMRSELSATRIARLWPYNEKAIRSCREQIEKADNGFTVSTVLREQISKWNTKANNFTVIQNGYENDLFFPDVEPLGLRERLGLKGKIVVFVGALGPWHGTDELVEIAKLNPELNVIVAGGGYGKNLPELANLFHIGRLERADVPRLLVEADVGVAPYPNLDYGFSPLKIYEYMGCKLPVVATSLPSVREATQGHALLVKSGQMADAVAKILKNEKLLDELSESAYAYASSRRTWDNTIDKTIKLYQETI
;
A
#
# COMPACT_ATOMS: atom_id res chain seq x y z
N MET A 1 11.73 -11.76 9.34
CA MET A 1 10.41 -11.43 8.73
C MET A 1 10.09 -12.44 7.63
N VAL A 2 8.84 -12.85 7.50
CA VAL A 2 8.38 -13.72 6.40
C VAL A 2 7.45 -12.90 5.50
N ALA A 3 7.79 -12.78 4.23
CA ALA A 3 7.12 -11.87 3.31
C ALA A 3 6.77 -12.53 1.97
N PRO A 4 5.72 -13.36 1.91
CA PRO A 4 5.37 -14.16 0.73
C PRO A 4 4.96 -13.34 -0.49
N SER A 5 4.54 -12.09 -0.29
CA SER A 5 4.17 -11.17 -1.36
C SER A 5 5.36 -10.35 -1.90
N VAL A 6 6.48 -10.31 -1.18
CA VAL A 6 7.67 -9.56 -1.59
C VAL A 6 8.48 -10.35 -2.61
N ARG A 7 8.70 -9.77 -3.76
CA ARG A 7 9.71 -10.18 -4.74
C ARG A 7 10.88 -9.20 -4.64
N VAL A 8 12.07 -9.71 -4.52
CA VAL A 8 13.29 -8.88 -4.54
C VAL A 8 14.16 -9.37 -5.71
N PRO A 9 14.54 -8.51 -6.61
CA PRO A 9 14.17 -7.11 -6.75
C PRO A 9 12.91 -6.95 -7.60
N ASP A 10 12.08 -6.02 -7.22
CA ASP A 10 11.01 -5.58 -8.08
C ASP A 10 11.03 -4.04 -8.10
N THR A 11 11.11 -3.44 -9.28
CA THR A 11 11.04 -1.98 -9.48
C THR A 11 9.62 -1.45 -9.34
N LEU A 12 8.65 -2.31 -9.02
CA LEU A 12 7.26 -1.90 -8.80
C LEU A 12 7.13 -1.16 -7.47
N GLY A 13 6.50 0.00 -7.48
CA GLY A 13 6.21 0.79 -6.28
C GLY A 13 5.58 0.00 -5.14
N GLN A 14 4.85 -1.08 -5.46
CA GLN A 14 4.29 -2.00 -4.47
C GLN A 14 5.36 -2.74 -3.66
N THR A 15 6.46 -3.17 -4.26
CA THR A 15 7.56 -3.84 -3.55
C THR A 15 8.37 -2.86 -2.72
N LEU A 16 8.61 -1.64 -3.24
CA LEU A 16 9.31 -0.59 -2.49
C LEU A 16 8.58 -0.26 -1.20
N HIS A 17 7.26 -0.08 -1.23
CA HIS A 17 6.46 0.12 -0.03
C HIS A 17 6.51 -1.07 0.95
N GLN A 18 6.64 -2.28 0.43
CA GLN A 18 6.74 -3.47 1.26
C GLN A 18 8.10 -3.59 1.95
N LEU A 19 9.14 -2.99 1.38
CA LEU A 19 10.49 -2.93 1.96
C LEU A 19 10.71 -1.72 2.88
N ALA A 20 9.90 -0.67 2.77
CA ALA A 20 10.05 0.53 3.58
C ALA A 20 9.99 0.25 5.09
N LEU A 21 9.07 -0.61 5.54
CA LEU A 21 8.99 -0.98 6.95
C LEU A 21 10.23 -1.77 7.42
N PRO A 22 10.61 -2.91 6.80
CA PRO A 22 11.79 -3.65 7.27
C PRO A 22 13.09 -2.87 7.12
N ASP A 23 13.26 -2.09 6.07
CA ASP A 23 14.45 -1.23 5.91
C ASP A 23 14.51 -0.15 6.98
N GLY A 24 13.38 0.50 7.27
CA GLY A 24 13.28 1.50 8.33
C GLY A 24 13.55 0.93 9.73
N LEU A 25 13.05 -0.28 10.03
CA LEU A 25 13.37 -1.01 11.26
C LEU A 25 14.87 -1.33 11.35
N ALA A 26 15.47 -1.78 10.25
CA ALA A 26 16.89 -2.08 10.18
C ALA A 26 17.78 -0.83 10.36
N LYS A 27 17.38 0.32 9.81
CA LYS A 27 18.02 1.63 10.03
C LYS A 27 17.93 2.09 11.50
N ARG A 28 16.96 1.60 12.27
CA ARG A 28 16.84 1.83 13.73
C ARG A 28 17.63 0.83 14.58
N GLY A 29 18.50 0.01 13.97
CA GLY A 29 19.40 -0.91 14.65
C GLY A 29 18.79 -2.27 14.97
N ILE A 30 17.68 -2.65 14.34
CA ILE A 30 17.09 -3.98 14.47
C ILE A 30 17.67 -4.87 13.36
N ASP A 31 18.30 -5.98 13.73
CA ASP A 31 18.78 -6.97 12.77
C ASP A 31 17.60 -7.73 12.16
N ILE A 32 17.43 -7.61 10.84
CA ILE A 32 16.28 -8.19 10.15
C ILE A 32 16.73 -9.19 9.09
N THR A 33 16.22 -10.40 9.19
CA THR A 33 16.31 -11.40 8.12
C THR A 33 14.95 -11.56 7.46
N ILE A 34 14.88 -11.30 6.14
CA ILE A 34 13.65 -11.45 5.34
C ILE A 34 13.70 -12.74 4.55
N ILE A 35 12.72 -13.61 4.76
CA ILE A 35 12.45 -14.75 3.91
C ILE A 35 11.38 -14.33 2.89
N CYS A 36 11.76 -14.24 1.61
CA CYS A 36 10.92 -13.71 0.55
C CYS A 36 11.09 -14.51 -0.75
N ARG A 37 10.25 -14.18 -1.75
CA ARG A 37 10.45 -14.67 -3.12
C ARG A 37 11.59 -13.88 -3.77
N TYR A 38 12.48 -14.57 -4.44
CA TYR A 38 13.64 -13.97 -5.07
C TYR A 38 13.65 -14.23 -6.57
N ASP A 39 13.90 -13.19 -7.36
CA ASP A 39 14.22 -13.31 -8.78
C ASP A 39 15.70 -12.97 -8.96
N SER A 40 16.51 -13.97 -9.30
CA SER A 40 17.97 -13.93 -9.22
C SER A 40 18.66 -12.96 -10.19
N ASN A 41 17.91 -12.35 -11.11
CA ASN A 41 18.55 -11.71 -12.27
C ASN A 41 18.83 -10.22 -12.13
N ASN A 42 18.29 -9.49 -11.13
CA ASN A 42 18.44 -8.02 -11.07
C ASN A 42 18.30 -7.40 -9.67
N ALA A 43 18.82 -8.01 -8.60
CA ALA A 43 18.71 -7.44 -7.25
C ALA A 43 19.74 -6.34 -6.98
N ASP A 44 19.38 -5.08 -7.20
CA ASP A 44 20.11 -3.99 -6.58
C ASP A 44 19.50 -3.68 -5.21
N THR A 45 20.16 -4.16 -4.16
CA THR A 45 19.82 -3.89 -2.75
C THR A 45 20.79 -2.90 -2.11
N SER A 46 21.64 -2.24 -2.90
CA SER A 46 22.72 -1.36 -2.43
C SER A 46 22.21 -0.16 -1.61
N ASN A 47 20.95 0.25 -1.83
CA ASN A 47 20.33 1.38 -1.12
C ASN A 47 19.64 0.97 0.20
N LEU A 48 19.61 -0.33 0.54
CA LEU A 48 18.99 -0.83 1.76
C LEU A 48 19.99 -0.89 2.92
N SER A 49 19.46 -0.90 4.14
CA SER A 49 20.28 -1.00 5.35
C SER A 49 21.15 -2.27 5.35
N PRO A 50 22.42 -2.20 5.77
CA PRO A 50 23.29 -3.38 5.91
C PRO A 50 22.79 -4.37 6.96
N ASN A 51 21.92 -3.94 7.89
CA ASN A 51 21.29 -4.81 8.90
C ASN A 51 20.10 -5.59 8.33
N LEU A 52 19.79 -5.44 7.03
CA LEU A 52 18.72 -6.15 6.36
C LEU A 52 19.31 -7.29 5.52
N LYS A 53 19.08 -8.53 5.95
CA LYS A 53 19.52 -9.74 5.26
C LYS A 53 18.37 -10.40 4.53
N PHE A 54 18.64 -10.93 3.33
CA PHE A 54 17.62 -11.65 2.54
C PHE A 54 17.96 -13.14 2.48
N ILE A 55 16.93 -13.96 2.74
CA ILE A 55 16.97 -15.39 2.45
C ILE A 55 15.99 -15.64 1.29
N PRO A 56 16.50 -15.79 0.07
CA PRO A 56 15.65 -16.00 -1.08
C PRO A 56 15.10 -17.43 -1.07
N ILE A 57 13.81 -17.58 -1.33
CA ILE A 57 13.18 -18.83 -1.69
C ILE A 57 12.83 -18.74 -3.16
N VAL A 58 13.55 -19.53 -3.97
CA VAL A 58 13.37 -19.55 -5.42
C VAL A 58 11.94 -19.94 -5.75
N ASN A 59 11.31 -19.10 -6.53
CA ASN A 59 9.97 -19.34 -7.04
C ASN A 59 10.05 -20.23 -8.28
N PRO A 60 9.44 -21.42 -8.29
CA PRO A 60 9.51 -22.31 -9.44
C PRO A 60 8.67 -21.83 -10.65
N GLY A 61 7.90 -20.72 -10.55
CA GLY A 61 7.09 -20.22 -11.65
C GLY A 61 5.93 -21.14 -12.09
N ILE A 62 5.54 -22.08 -11.24
CA ILE A 62 4.50 -23.07 -11.50
C ILE A 62 3.17 -22.72 -10.82
N PRO A 63 2.05 -23.29 -11.28
CA PRO A 63 0.78 -23.21 -10.56
C PRO A 63 0.95 -23.64 -9.10
N PHE A 64 0.24 -22.96 -8.16
CA PHE A 64 0.35 -23.21 -6.71
C PHE A 64 1.63 -22.70 -6.04
N GLU A 65 2.38 -21.82 -6.69
CA GLU A 65 3.60 -21.17 -6.20
C GLU A 65 3.52 -20.76 -4.72
N ARG A 66 2.39 -20.18 -4.28
CA ARG A 66 2.19 -19.73 -2.90
C ARG A 66 2.17 -20.87 -1.89
N ILE A 67 1.58 -22.01 -2.24
CA ILE A 67 1.55 -23.19 -1.37
C ILE A 67 2.95 -23.77 -1.23
N ILE A 68 3.69 -23.81 -2.32
CA ILE A 68 5.09 -24.27 -2.34
C ILE A 68 5.96 -23.32 -1.50
N PHE A 69 5.82 -21.99 -1.73
CA PHE A 69 6.50 -20.99 -0.92
C PHE A 69 6.20 -21.18 0.56
N THR A 70 4.94 -21.33 0.94
CA THR A 70 4.54 -21.51 2.34
C THR A 70 5.19 -22.75 2.97
N ARG A 71 5.24 -23.86 2.24
CA ARG A 71 5.88 -25.09 2.73
C ARG A 71 7.39 -24.94 2.87
N THR A 72 8.04 -24.37 1.86
CA THR A 72 9.49 -24.17 1.84
C THR A 72 9.90 -23.12 2.88
N SER A 73 9.18 -22.01 2.98
CA SER A 73 9.45 -20.97 3.96
C SER A 73 9.25 -21.45 5.40
N TYR A 74 8.25 -22.32 5.66
CA TYR A 74 8.07 -22.90 6.98
C TYR A 74 9.32 -23.66 7.45
N GLN A 75 9.85 -24.56 6.61
CA GLN A 75 11.08 -25.32 6.94
C GLN A 75 12.29 -24.39 7.12
N LYS A 76 12.39 -23.37 6.28
CA LYS A 76 13.49 -22.41 6.35
C LYS A 76 13.41 -21.57 7.63
N VAL A 77 12.23 -21.03 7.98
CA VAL A 77 12.02 -20.28 9.24
C VAL A 77 12.35 -21.16 10.42
N LEU A 78 11.85 -22.40 10.46
CA LEU A 78 12.11 -23.31 11.57
C LEU A 78 13.61 -23.64 11.73
N THR A 79 14.33 -23.74 10.61
CA THR A 79 15.79 -23.94 10.63
C THR A 79 16.51 -22.72 11.20
N GLU A 80 16.15 -21.52 10.76
CA GLU A 80 16.72 -20.28 11.27
C GLU A 80 16.44 -20.12 12.79
N LEU A 81 15.20 -20.36 13.23
CA LEU A 81 14.84 -20.24 14.65
C LEU A 81 15.59 -21.20 15.57
N LYS A 82 16.04 -22.34 15.06
CA LYS A 82 16.85 -23.30 15.81
C LYS A 82 18.27 -22.79 16.14
N THR A 83 18.74 -21.74 15.48
CA THR A 83 20.01 -21.09 15.82
C THR A 83 19.95 -20.36 17.18
N GLY A 84 18.75 -20.01 17.63
CA GLY A 84 18.52 -19.25 18.86
C GLY A 84 18.83 -17.75 18.77
N GLU A 85 19.03 -17.22 17.56
CA GLU A 85 19.47 -15.84 17.32
C GLU A 85 18.31 -14.86 17.09
N TYR A 86 17.05 -15.32 17.18
CA TYR A 86 15.88 -14.51 16.84
C TYR A 86 14.93 -14.33 18.03
N ASP A 87 14.64 -13.08 18.37
CA ASP A 87 13.70 -12.72 19.46
C ASP A 87 12.25 -12.76 19.00
N LEU A 88 11.99 -12.45 17.70
CA LEU A 88 10.65 -12.27 17.17
C LEU A 88 10.54 -12.73 15.72
N VAL A 89 9.41 -13.32 15.37
CA VAL A 89 9.00 -13.57 13.99
C VAL A 89 7.93 -12.56 13.58
N HIS A 90 8.19 -11.75 12.58
CA HIS A 90 7.18 -10.93 11.92
C HIS A 90 6.72 -11.61 10.64
N ASP A 91 5.46 -12.03 10.58
CA ASP A 91 4.86 -12.68 9.40
C ASP A 91 3.89 -11.73 8.70
N ARG A 92 4.11 -11.50 7.40
CA ARG A 92 3.15 -10.78 6.58
C ARG A 92 2.09 -11.74 6.10
N GLY A 93 0.92 -11.60 6.66
CA GLY A 93 -0.20 -12.47 6.36
C GLY A 93 -0.64 -12.40 4.91
N TYR A 94 -1.01 -13.55 4.38
CA TYR A 94 -1.62 -13.70 3.08
C TYR A 94 -2.44 -15.01 3.03
N ILE A 95 -3.28 -15.14 2.00
CA ILE A 95 -4.04 -16.37 1.78
C ILE A 95 -3.09 -17.57 1.58
N PHE A 96 -3.29 -18.65 2.32
CA PHE A 96 -2.40 -19.81 2.37
C PHE A 96 -0.96 -19.54 2.84
N ALA A 97 -0.68 -18.38 3.44
CA ALA A 97 0.59 -18.07 4.08
C ALA A 97 0.61 -18.52 5.56
N GLY A 98 1.33 -17.81 6.43
CA GLY A 98 1.40 -18.08 7.87
C GLY A 98 2.48 -19.10 8.23
N SER A 99 3.47 -19.26 7.37
CA SER A 99 4.63 -20.12 7.66
C SER A 99 5.46 -19.60 8.82
N GLY A 100 5.57 -18.28 8.95
CA GLY A 100 6.29 -17.61 10.03
C GLY A 100 5.63 -17.86 11.38
N VAL A 101 4.35 -17.50 11.52
CA VAL A 101 3.63 -17.67 12.80
C VAL A 101 3.53 -19.16 13.23
N ARG A 102 3.45 -20.09 12.26
CA ARG A 102 3.43 -21.53 12.57
C ARG A 102 4.78 -22.01 13.08
N ALA A 103 5.86 -21.62 12.40
CA ALA A 103 7.21 -21.99 12.81
C ALA A 103 7.59 -21.37 14.16
N ALA A 104 7.21 -20.11 14.38
CA ALA A 104 7.41 -19.42 15.65
C ALA A 104 6.70 -20.13 16.80
N SER A 105 5.42 -20.47 16.62
CA SER A 105 4.63 -21.21 17.60
C SER A 105 5.25 -22.58 17.96
N GLU A 106 5.82 -23.29 16.95
CA GLU A 106 6.49 -24.58 17.18
C GLU A 106 7.83 -24.41 17.89
N ALA A 107 8.58 -23.35 17.54
CA ALA A 107 9.89 -23.07 18.13
C ALA A 107 9.82 -22.37 19.51
N GLY A 108 8.64 -21.96 19.96
CA GLY A 108 8.47 -21.19 21.20
C GLY A 108 8.96 -19.74 21.11
N VAL A 109 9.11 -19.20 19.89
CA VAL A 109 9.51 -17.81 19.64
C VAL A 109 8.27 -16.96 19.45
N LYS A 110 8.29 -15.72 19.97
CA LYS A 110 7.19 -14.79 19.82
C LYS A 110 6.93 -14.37 18.37
N SER A 111 5.70 -14.01 18.06
CA SER A 111 5.33 -13.68 16.68
C SER A 111 4.34 -12.52 16.58
N VAL A 112 4.52 -11.70 15.53
CA VAL A 112 3.60 -10.62 15.13
C VAL A 112 3.11 -10.88 13.72
N LEU A 113 1.79 -10.81 13.53
CA LEU A 113 1.13 -10.94 12.23
C LEU A 113 0.75 -9.56 11.68
N GLN A 114 1.25 -9.19 10.51
CA GLN A 114 0.85 -8.00 9.77
C GLN A 114 -0.23 -8.35 8.75
N VAL A 115 -1.33 -7.59 8.74
CA VAL A 115 -2.43 -7.74 7.77
C VAL A 115 -2.64 -6.44 7.01
N ASP A 116 -2.27 -6.42 5.74
CA ASP A 116 -2.28 -5.22 4.88
C ASP A 116 -3.58 -5.04 4.09
N ASP A 117 -4.26 -6.13 3.76
CA ASP A 117 -5.53 -6.10 3.04
C ASP A 117 -6.48 -7.22 3.47
N ASN A 118 -7.69 -7.20 2.96
CA ASN A 118 -8.64 -8.31 3.13
C ASN A 118 -8.32 -9.41 2.10
N TRP A 119 -7.48 -10.35 2.48
CA TRP A 119 -6.96 -11.42 1.63
C TRP A 119 -8.03 -12.15 0.81
N MET A 120 -9.18 -12.40 1.41
CA MET A 120 -10.29 -13.09 0.72
C MET A 120 -10.89 -12.22 -0.36
N ARG A 121 -11.09 -10.91 -0.10
CA ARG A 121 -11.67 -9.99 -1.08
C ARG A 121 -10.71 -9.71 -2.21
N SER A 122 -9.45 -9.51 -1.90
CA SER A 122 -8.39 -9.31 -2.87
C SER A 122 -8.28 -10.50 -3.84
N GLU A 123 -8.29 -11.73 -3.32
CA GLU A 123 -8.21 -12.94 -4.14
C GLU A 123 -9.50 -13.20 -4.93
N LEU A 124 -10.68 -12.98 -4.35
CA LEU A 124 -11.98 -13.13 -5.03
C LEU A 124 -12.15 -12.13 -6.18
N SER A 125 -11.54 -10.95 -6.08
CA SER A 125 -11.52 -9.98 -7.18
C SER A 125 -10.55 -10.37 -8.29
N ALA A 126 -9.46 -11.06 -7.95
CA ALA A 126 -8.39 -11.40 -8.87
C ALA A 126 -8.63 -12.70 -9.66
N THR A 127 -9.31 -13.69 -9.07
CA THR A 127 -9.47 -15.01 -9.69
C THR A 127 -10.88 -15.59 -9.57
N ARG A 128 -11.37 -16.21 -10.66
CA ARG A 128 -12.64 -16.95 -10.63
C ARG A 128 -12.56 -18.21 -9.76
N ILE A 129 -11.36 -18.82 -9.65
CA ILE A 129 -11.13 -20.05 -8.86
C ILE A 129 -11.34 -19.79 -7.38
N ALA A 130 -11.02 -18.60 -6.89
CA ALA A 130 -11.21 -18.22 -5.49
C ALA A 130 -12.67 -18.28 -5.03
N ARG A 131 -13.63 -18.29 -5.97
CA ARG A 131 -15.07 -18.41 -5.68
C ARG A 131 -15.55 -19.84 -5.54
N LEU A 132 -14.70 -20.83 -5.88
CA LEU A 132 -15.07 -22.24 -5.87
C LEU A 132 -14.92 -22.83 -4.47
N TRP A 133 -15.96 -23.49 -3.99
CA TRP A 133 -15.86 -24.41 -2.85
C TRP A 133 -15.15 -25.71 -3.33
N PRO A 134 -14.17 -26.29 -2.61
CA PRO A 134 -13.75 -26.03 -1.22
C PRO A 134 -12.58 -25.02 -1.07
N TYR A 135 -12.14 -24.34 -2.13
CA TYR A 135 -11.02 -23.40 -2.07
C TYR A 135 -11.26 -22.29 -1.04
N ASN A 136 -12.46 -21.71 -1.07
CA ASN A 136 -12.85 -20.62 -0.17
C ASN A 136 -12.78 -21.05 1.32
N GLU A 137 -13.28 -22.23 1.68
CA GLU A 137 -13.20 -22.70 3.07
C GLU A 137 -11.76 -22.96 3.53
N LYS A 138 -10.92 -23.56 2.68
CA LYS A 138 -9.50 -23.76 2.98
C LYS A 138 -8.76 -22.44 3.17
N ALA A 139 -9.09 -21.46 2.36
CA ALA A 139 -8.53 -20.13 2.44
C ALA A 139 -8.91 -19.42 3.76
N ILE A 140 -10.19 -19.44 4.12
CA ILE A 140 -10.69 -18.90 5.40
C ILE A 140 -10.03 -19.62 6.58
N ARG A 141 -9.92 -20.93 6.52
CA ARG A 141 -9.25 -21.72 7.56
C ARG A 141 -7.78 -21.29 7.71
N SER A 142 -7.07 -21.10 6.59
CA SER A 142 -5.68 -20.59 6.62
C SER A 142 -5.59 -19.21 7.27
N CYS A 143 -6.51 -18.30 6.96
CA CYS A 143 -6.53 -16.97 7.57
C CYS A 143 -6.81 -17.05 9.09
N ARG A 144 -7.77 -17.88 9.51
CA ARG A 144 -8.08 -18.12 10.93
C ARG A 144 -6.88 -18.66 11.69
N GLU A 145 -6.18 -19.63 11.11
CA GLU A 145 -5.02 -20.27 11.72
C GLU A 145 -3.86 -19.27 11.91
N GLN A 146 -3.63 -18.39 10.95
CA GLN A 146 -2.61 -17.34 11.07
C GLN A 146 -2.90 -16.40 12.25
N ILE A 147 -4.14 -15.94 12.38
CA ILE A 147 -4.57 -15.06 13.48
C ILE A 147 -4.46 -15.79 14.82
N GLU A 148 -4.89 -17.07 14.88
CA GLU A 148 -4.87 -17.86 16.09
C GLU A 148 -3.47 -18.08 16.63
N LYS A 149 -2.53 -18.40 15.74
CA LYS A 149 -1.15 -18.76 16.11
C LYS A 149 -0.25 -17.56 16.42
N ALA A 150 -0.55 -16.37 15.88
CA ALA A 150 0.22 -15.18 16.18
C ALA A 150 0.08 -14.79 17.66
N ASP A 151 1.15 -14.40 18.34
CA ASP A 151 1.08 -13.85 19.70
C ASP A 151 0.39 -12.49 19.70
N ASN A 152 0.75 -11.63 18.75
CA ASN A 152 0.16 -10.31 18.55
C ASN A 152 -0.01 -10.04 17.05
N GLY A 153 -0.59 -8.89 16.70
CA GLY A 153 -0.73 -8.50 15.30
C GLY A 153 -1.17 -7.06 15.11
N PHE A 154 -1.09 -6.61 13.87
CA PHE A 154 -1.61 -5.32 13.49
C PHE A 154 -2.24 -5.31 12.10
N THR A 155 -3.13 -4.35 11.89
CA THR A 155 -3.80 -4.09 10.61
C THR A 155 -3.57 -2.66 10.18
N VAL A 156 -3.70 -2.40 8.88
CA VAL A 156 -3.49 -1.06 8.32
C VAL A 156 -4.71 -0.13 8.47
N SER A 157 -5.83 -0.64 8.95
CA SER A 157 -7.03 0.18 9.23
C SER A 157 -7.95 -0.51 10.23
N THR A 158 -8.77 0.28 10.94
CA THR A 158 -9.83 -0.22 11.82
C THR A 158 -10.84 -1.06 11.06
N VAL A 159 -11.21 -0.62 9.86
CA VAL A 159 -12.12 -1.34 8.97
C VAL A 159 -11.61 -2.76 8.67
N LEU A 160 -10.31 -2.89 8.39
CA LEU A 160 -9.71 -4.20 8.13
C LEU A 160 -9.71 -5.06 9.39
N ARG A 161 -9.36 -4.50 10.55
CA ARG A 161 -9.40 -5.21 11.83
C ARG A 161 -10.80 -5.79 12.11
N GLU A 162 -11.85 -4.98 11.95
CA GLU A 162 -13.24 -5.42 12.12
C GLU A 162 -13.64 -6.53 11.12
N GLN A 163 -13.11 -6.49 9.92
CA GLN A 163 -13.38 -7.51 8.91
C GLN A 163 -12.72 -8.84 9.23
N ILE A 164 -11.44 -8.84 9.60
CA ILE A 164 -10.73 -10.08 9.92
C ILE A 164 -11.13 -10.66 11.28
N SER A 165 -11.64 -9.84 12.19
CA SER A 165 -12.18 -10.32 13.48
C SER A 165 -13.42 -11.20 13.29
N LYS A 166 -14.12 -11.10 12.17
CA LYS A 166 -15.19 -12.05 11.78
C LYS A 166 -14.65 -13.44 11.45
N TRP A 167 -13.37 -13.55 11.11
CA TRP A 167 -12.72 -14.85 10.92
C TRP A 167 -12.23 -15.43 12.24
N ASN A 168 -11.64 -14.60 13.10
CA ASN A 168 -11.19 -14.96 14.44
C ASN A 168 -11.21 -13.73 15.36
N THR A 169 -11.95 -13.84 16.46
CA THR A 169 -12.15 -12.73 17.43
C THR A 169 -10.86 -12.24 18.09
N LYS A 170 -9.79 -13.03 18.10
CA LYS A 170 -8.47 -12.60 18.57
C LYS A 170 -7.98 -11.34 17.84
N ALA A 171 -8.36 -11.18 16.56
CA ALA A 171 -8.01 -10.00 15.78
C ALA A 171 -8.63 -8.68 16.30
N ASN A 172 -9.62 -8.72 17.19
CA ASN A 172 -10.13 -7.52 17.86
C ASN A 172 -9.03 -6.81 18.68
N ASN A 173 -8.05 -7.57 19.18
CA ASN A 173 -6.93 -7.05 19.98
C ASN A 173 -5.75 -6.59 19.12
N PHE A 174 -5.82 -6.75 17.79
CA PHE A 174 -4.74 -6.29 16.93
C PHE A 174 -4.67 -4.76 16.92
N THR A 175 -3.45 -4.26 16.97
CA THR A 175 -3.19 -2.81 16.88
C THR A 175 -3.49 -2.30 15.46
N VAL A 176 -3.93 -1.06 15.32
CA VAL A 176 -4.03 -0.41 14.01
C VAL A 176 -2.78 0.43 13.77
N ILE A 177 -1.96 -0.02 12.81
CA ILE A 177 -0.74 0.68 12.38
C ILE A 177 -0.88 0.95 10.88
N GLN A 178 -1.24 2.17 10.54
CA GLN A 178 -1.39 2.57 9.14
C GLN A 178 -0.02 2.70 8.48
N ASN A 179 0.03 2.44 7.17
CA ASN A 179 1.23 2.66 6.39
C ASN A 179 1.62 4.14 6.37
N GLY A 180 2.90 4.41 6.18
CA GLY A 180 3.45 5.74 5.99
C GLY A 180 3.73 6.05 4.52
N TYR A 181 4.20 7.27 4.26
CA TYR A 181 4.80 7.69 3.00
C TYR A 181 6.26 8.09 3.22
N GLU A 182 7.03 8.14 2.15
CA GLU A 182 8.45 8.50 2.14
C GLU A 182 8.59 10.02 2.14
N ASN A 183 8.67 10.62 3.34
CA ASN A 183 8.70 12.08 3.50
C ASN A 183 10.02 12.74 3.07
N ASP A 184 11.07 11.99 2.87
CA ASP A 184 12.32 12.39 2.25
C ASP A 184 12.28 12.40 0.71
N LEU A 185 11.27 11.77 0.13
CA LEU A 185 11.04 11.75 -1.32
C LEU A 185 9.85 12.64 -1.71
N PHE A 186 8.76 12.59 -0.93
CA PHE A 186 7.53 13.34 -1.20
C PHE A 186 7.43 14.57 -0.29
N PHE A 187 7.87 15.72 -0.79
CA PHE A 187 7.83 17.00 -0.08
C PHE A 187 7.56 18.15 -1.07
N PRO A 188 7.13 19.34 -0.61
CA PRO A 188 6.63 20.40 -1.49
C PRO A 188 7.68 21.01 -2.41
N ASP A 189 8.94 21.08 -1.97
CA ASP A 189 10.02 21.80 -2.64
C ASP A 189 10.83 20.91 -3.63
N VAL A 190 10.20 19.83 -4.14
CA VAL A 190 10.82 18.99 -5.17
C VAL A 190 10.85 19.73 -6.50
N GLU A 191 11.96 19.59 -7.24
CA GLU A 191 12.09 20.13 -8.60
C GLU A 191 11.00 19.58 -9.52
N PRO A 192 10.19 20.41 -10.17
CA PRO A 192 9.11 19.97 -11.06
C PRO A 192 9.60 19.09 -12.21
N LEU A 193 8.71 18.25 -12.74
CA LEU A 193 9.00 17.37 -13.88
C LEU A 193 9.08 18.14 -15.22
N GLY A 194 8.55 19.36 -15.27
CA GLY A 194 8.49 20.18 -16.47
C GLY A 194 7.41 19.73 -17.46
N LEU A 195 6.40 19.04 -16.98
CA LEU A 195 5.35 18.46 -17.83
C LEU A 195 4.42 19.53 -18.40
N ARG A 196 4.17 20.58 -17.61
CA ARG A 196 3.36 21.74 -18.03
C ARG A 196 3.93 22.37 -19.31
N GLU A 197 5.23 22.58 -19.39
CA GLU A 197 5.90 23.14 -20.57
C GLU A 197 5.94 22.14 -21.73
N ARG A 198 6.34 20.91 -21.44
CA ARG A 198 6.49 19.83 -22.45
C ARG A 198 5.20 19.51 -23.20
N LEU A 199 4.07 19.59 -22.53
CA LEU A 199 2.74 19.33 -23.12
C LEU A 199 2.00 20.62 -23.47
N GLY A 200 2.56 21.80 -23.23
CA GLY A 200 1.93 23.08 -23.50
C GLY A 200 0.65 23.31 -22.71
N LEU A 201 0.57 22.80 -21.49
CA LEU A 201 -0.64 22.81 -20.68
C LEU A 201 -0.96 24.21 -20.18
N LYS A 202 -2.19 24.66 -20.45
CA LYS A 202 -2.75 25.90 -19.92
C LYS A 202 -3.84 25.56 -18.90
N GLY A 203 -3.96 26.36 -17.85
CA GLY A 203 -4.98 26.18 -16.81
C GLY A 203 -4.59 25.19 -15.73
N LYS A 204 -5.58 24.66 -15.03
CA LYS A 204 -5.41 23.80 -13.84
C LYS A 204 -5.13 22.33 -14.22
N ILE A 205 -4.31 21.68 -13.41
CA ILE A 205 -3.92 20.27 -13.57
C ILE A 205 -4.53 19.43 -12.47
N VAL A 206 -5.26 18.41 -12.87
CA VAL A 206 -5.78 17.33 -12.04
C VAL A 206 -4.90 16.10 -12.24
N VAL A 207 -4.35 15.51 -11.18
CA VAL A 207 -3.45 14.37 -11.31
C VAL A 207 -3.99 13.12 -10.64
N PHE A 208 -3.79 11.98 -11.31
CA PHE A 208 -3.95 10.65 -10.73
C PHE A 208 -2.64 9.87 -10.94
N VAL A 209 -2.15 9.24 -9.87
CA VAL A 209 -1.01 8.32 -9.92
C VAL A 209 -1.42 6.94 -9.43
N GLY A 210 -1.19 5.91 -10.24
CA GLY A 210 -1.44 4.53 -9.84
C GLY A 210 -1.75 3.57 -10.99
N ALA A 211 -1.88 2.30 -10.65
CA ALA A 211 -2.29 1.29 -11.63
C ALA A 211 -3.72 1.53 -12.12
N LEU A 212 -4.00 1.18 -13.38
CA LEU A 212 -5.34 1.28 -13.96
C LEU A 212 -6.20 0.03 -13.66
N GLY A 213 -6.07 -0.49 -12.44
CA GLY A 213 -6.79 -1.69 -11.99
C GLY A 213 -8.25 -1.43 -11.63
N PRO A 214 -9.08 -2.48 -11.50
CA PRO A 214 -10.51 -2.37 -11.22
C PRO A 214 -10.83 -1.77 -9.84
N TRP A 215 -9.85 -1.71 -8.94
CA TRP A 215 -9.97 -1.07 -7.63
C TRP A 215 -9.67 0.44 -7.64
N HIS A 216 -9.34 0.99 -8.80
CA HIS A 216 -9.24 2.42 -9.01
C HIS A 216 -10.35 2.84 -9.98
N GLY A 217 -11.20 3.76 -9.58
CA GLY A 217 -12.34 4.26 -10.37
C GLY A 217 -11.89 5.13 -11.55
N THR A 218 -11.10 4.57 -12.46
CA THR A 218 -10.51 5.30 -13.60
C THR A 218 -11.53 5.87 -14.55
N ASP A 219 -12.78 5.39 -14.52
CA ASP A 219 -13.89 5.98 -15.30
C ASP A 219 -14.23 7.39 -14.82
N GLU A 220 -14.06 7.68 -13.52
CA GLU A 220 -14.24 9.03 -12.98
C GLU A 220 -13.17 10.01 -13.51
N LEU A 221 -11.96 9.54 -13.86
CA LEU A 221 -10.94 10.40 -14.50
C LEU A 221 -11.38 10.85 -15.88
N VAL A 222 -11.99 9.93 -16.64
CA VAL A 222 -12.57 10.23 -17.95
C VAL A 222 -13.75 11.21 -17.83
N GLU A 223 -14.57 11.04 -16.79
CA GLU A 223 -15.70 11.92 -16.51
C GLU A 223 -15.25 13.33 -16.11
N ILE A 224 -14.20 13.44 -15.27
CA ILE A 224 -13.58 14.75 -14.97
C ILE A 224 -13.16 15.46 -16.26
N ALA A 225 -12.44 14.77 -17.15
CA ALA A 225 -11.97 15.35 -18.40
C ALA A 225 -13.12 15.77 -19.33
N LYS A 226 -14.17 14.95 -19.46
CA LYS A 226 -15.33 15.24 -20.31
C LYS A 226 -16.17 16.42 -19.83
N LEU A 227 -16.40 16.49 -18.51
CA LEU A 227 -17.27 17.52 -17.92
C LEU A 227 -16.56 18.86 -17.69
N ASN A 228 -15.22 18.86 -17.68
CA ASN A 228 -14.41 20.04 -17.41
C ASN A 228 -13.32 20.19 -18.49
N PRO A 229 -13.68 20.61 -19.72
CA PRO A 229 -12.72 20.67 -20.84
C PRO A 229 -11.60 21.70 -20.65
N GLU A 230 -11.76 22.64 -19.71
CA GLU A 230 -10.74 23.62 -19.32
C GLU A 230 -9.65 23.07 -18.40
N LEU A 231 -9.88 21.89 -17.80
CA LEU A 231 -8.90 21.23 -16.91
C LEU A 231 -8.01 20.28 -17.72
N ASN A 232 -6.78 20.11 -17.27
CA ASN A 232 -5.87 19.10 -17.79
C ASN A 232 -5.85 17.91 -16.82
N VAL A 233 -6.29 16.75 -17.26
CA VAL A 233 -6.27 15.52 -16.43
C VAL A 233 -5.06 14.68 -16.80
N ILE A 234 -4.10 14.56 -15.88
CA ILE A 234 -2.88 13.78 -16.07
C ILE A 234 -3.00 12.46 -15.32
N VAL A 235 -2.80 11.38 -16.03
CA VAL A 235 -2.84 10.01 -15.50
C VAL A 235 -1.46 9.37 -15.65
N ALA A 236 -0.78 9.18 -14.52
CA ALA A 236 0.49 8.47 -14.46
C ALA A 236 0.28 7.05 -13.91
N GLY A 237 0.75 6.06 -14.65
CA GLY A 237 0.62 4.65 -14.32
C GLY A 237 0.14 3.81 -15.49
N GLY A 238 -0.22 2.56 -15.22
CA GLY A 238 -0.67 1.65 -16.27
C GLY A 238 -1.00 0.27 -15.74
N GLY A 239 -1.14 -0.69 -16.66
CA GLY A 239 -1.43 -2.08 -16.34
C GLY A 239 -2.91 -2.46 -16.48
N TYR A 240 -3.17 -3.75 -16.30
CA TYR A 240 -4.53 -4.36 -16.37
C TYR A 240 -5.23 -4.24 -17.72
N GLY A 241 -4.48 -3.95 -18.81
CA GLY A 241 -5.02 -3.87 -20.18
C GLY A 241 -6.09 -2.79 -20.39
N LYS A 242 -6.23 -1.83 -19.46
CA LYS A 242 -7.18 -0.73 -19.59
C LYS A 242 -6.54 0.42 -20.36
N ASN A 243 -7.15 0.79 -21.47
CA ASN A 243 -6.83 2.00 -22.22
C ASN A 243 -7.83 3.10 -21.87
N LEU A 244 -7.34 4.31 -21.69
CA LEU A 244 -8.19 5.49 -21.54
C LEU A 244 -8.58 6.02 -22.92
N PRO A 245 -9.76 6.63 -23.09
CA PRO A 245 -10.15 7.23 -24.36
C PRO A 245 -9.25 8.42 -24.69
N GLU A 246 -9.10 8.68 -25.97
CA GLU A 246 -8.42 9.90 -26.46
C GLU A 246 -9.35 11.11 -26.27
N LEU A 247 -8.94 12.02 -25.38
CA LEU A 247 -9.58 13.32 -25.14
C LEU A 247 -8.52 14.40 -25.18
N ALA A 248 -8.86 15.58 -25.67
CA ALA A 248 -7.90 16.68 -25.85
C ALA A 248 -7.24 17.14 -24.53
N ASN A 249 -7.88 16.89 -23.40
CA ASN A 249 -7.45 17.31 -22.06
C ASN A 249 -7.20 16.13 -21.09
N LEU A 250 -7.10 14.89 -21.60
CA LEU A 250 -6.77 13.69 -20.82
C LEU A 250 -5.43 13.11 -21.30
N PHE A 251 -4.40 13.22 -20.48
CA PHE A 251 -3.04 12.84 -20.82
C PHE A 251 -2.62 11.58 -20.04
N HIS A 252 -2.56 10.45 -20.71
CA HIS A 252 -2.01 9.22 -20.13
C HIS A 252 -0.52 9.17 -20.43
N ILE A 253 0.32 9.46 -19.43
CA ILE A 253 1.78 9.60 -19.58
C ILE A 253 2.54 8.30 -19.28
N GLY A 254 1.81 7.19 -19.05
CA GLY A 254 2.42 5.91 -18.73
C GLY A 254 2.98 5.84 -17.32
N ARG A 255 3.85 4.85 -17.08
CA ARG A 255 4.50 4.67 -15.79
C ARG A 255 5.65 5.65 -15.63
N LEU A 256 5.76 6.24 -14.44
CA LEU A 256 6.90 7.04 -14.02
C LEU A 256 7.83 6.22 -13.10
N GLU A 257 9.10 6.59 -13.11
CA GLU A 257 10.04 6.18 -12.07
C GLU A 257 9.60 6.76 -10.72
N ARG A 258 9.95 6.07 -9.62
CA ARG A 258 9.51 6.46 -8.28
C ARG A 258 9.89 7.90 -7.93
N ALA A 259 11.11 8.31 -8.29
CA ALA A 259 11.63 9.66 -8.04
C ALA A 259 10.94 10.77 -8.85
N ASP A 260 10.31 10.43 -9.97
CA ASP A 260 9.58 11.39 -10.81
C ASP A 260 8.15 11.62 -10.36
N VAL A 261 7.60 10.72 -9.53
CA VAL A 261 6.22 10.88 -9.03
C VAL A 261 6.03 12.18 -8.23
N PRO A 262 6.83 12.50 -7.19
CA PRO A 262 6.66 13.76 -6.47
C PRO A 262 6.88 14.98 -7.36
N ARG A 263 7.78 14.92 -8.34
CA ARG A 263 8.04 15.99 -9.32
C ARG A 263 6.82 16.27 -10.20
N LEU A 264 6.02 15.25 -10.53
CA LEU A 264 4.72 15.42 -11.17
C LEU A 264 3.69 16.04 -10.21
N LEU A 265 3.66 15.56 -8.94
CA LEU A 265 2.65 15.98 -7.97
C LEU A 265 2.74 17.48 -7.65
N VAL A 266 3.94 18.04 -7.56
CA VAL A 266 4.13 19.48 -7.28
C VAL A 266 3.76 20.40 -8.44
N GLU A 267 3.60 19.87 -9.66
CA GLU A 267 3.06 20.62 -10.81
C GLU A 267 1.53 20.65 -10.84
N ALA A 268 0.85 19.80 -10.09
CA ALA A 268 -0.59 19.66 -10.12
C ALA A 268 -1.28 20.62 -9.12
N ASP A 269 -2.51 20.95 -9.41
CA ASP A 269 -3.35 21.80 -8.56
C ASP A 269 -4.25 20.97 -7.62
N VAL A 270 -4.58 19.74 -8.01
CA VAL A 270 -5.34 18.79 -7.18
C VAL A 270 -5.03 17.34 -7.52
N GLY A 271 -4.85 16.52 -6.50
CA GLY A 271 -4.72 15.08 -6.61
C GLY A 271 -6.06 14.39 -6.43
N VAL A 272 -6.38 13.42 -7.30
CA VAL A 272 -7.62 12.66 -7.21
C VAL A 272 -7.37 11.19 -6.86
N ALA A 273 -8.19 10.67 -5.96
CA ALA A 273 -8.17 9.26 -5.58
C ALA A 273 -9.57 8.65 -5.72
N PRO A 274 -9.99 8.36 -6.97
CA PRO A 274 -11.28 7.76 -7.26
C PRO A 274 -11.24 6.27 -6.96
N TYR A 275 -11.83 5.87 -5.85
CA TYR A 275 -12.03 4.47 -5.53
C TYR A 275 -13.45 4.07 -5.89
N PRO A 276 -13.68 2.90 -6.52
CA PRO A 276 -15.03 2.35 -6.62
C PRO A 276 -15.55 2.01 -5.23
N ASN A 277 -16.79 1.59 -5.13
CA ASN A 277 -17.35 1.21 -3.83
C ASN A 277 -16.68 -0.07 -3.30
N LEU A 278 -15.50 0.09 -2.69
CA LEU A 278 -14.74 -0.99 -2.07
C LEU A 278 -15.33 -1.29 -0.69
N ASP A 279 -15.64 -2.55 -0.45
CA ASP A 279 -16.21 -3.05 0.81
C ASP A 279 -15.17 -3.69 1.74
N TYR A 280 -13.87 -3.42 1.51
CA TYR A 280 -12.77 -3.92 2.32
C TYR A 280 -11.85 -2.81 2.83
N GLY A 281 -11.20 -3.09 3.97
CA GLY A 281 -10.24 -2.18 4.60
C GLY A 281 -8.89 -2.19 3.89
N PHE A 282 -8.29 -1.00 3.72
CA PHE A 282 -6.98 -0.80 3.11
C PHE A 282 -6.33 0.50 3.62
N SER A 283 -5.07 0.72 3.26
CA SER A 283 -4.35 1.97 3.49
C SER A 283 -4.10 2.70 2.16
N PRO A 284 -4.63 3.92 1.98
CA PRO A 284 -4.57 4.64 0.69
C PRO A 284 -3.25 5.40 0.52
N LEU A 285 -2.14 4.72 0.27
CA LEU A 285 -0.78 5.29 0.19
C LEU A 285 -0.68 6.54 -0.69
N LYS A 286 -1.26 6.53 -1.89
CA LYS A 286 -1.22 7.69 -2.81
C LYS A 286 -1.77 8.98 -2.19
N ILE A 287 -2.77 8.87 -1.29
CA ILE A 287 -3.32 10.04 -0.61
C ILE A 287 -2.29 10.67 0.31
N TYR A 288 -1.51 9.85 1.03
CA TYR A 288 -0.43 10.35 1.88
C TYR A 288 0.70 10.99 1.07
N GLU A 289 1.04 10.41 -0.09
CA GLU A 289 2.03 10.94 -1.02
C GLU A 289 1.59 12.29 -1.60
N TYR A 290 0.31 12.43 -1.98
CA TYR A 290 -0.26 13.70 -2.43
C TYR A 290 -0.18 14.76 -1.32
N MET A 291 -0.65 14.41 -0.13
CA MET A 291 -0.59 15.29 1.04
C MET A 291 0.85 15.68 1.40
N GLY A 292 1.81 14.74 1.29
CA GLY A 292 3.24 14.96 1.51
C GLY A 292 3.83 15.98 0.56
N CYS A 293 3.36 16.03 -0.69
CA CYS A 293 3.71 17.06 -1.67
C CYS A 293 2.87 18.35 -1.53
N LYS A 294 2.12 18.51 -0.42
CA LYS A 294 1.25 19.67 -0.19
C LYS A 294 0.16 19.83 -1.26
N LEU A 295 -0.22 18.74 -1.92
CA LEU A 295 -1.24 18.71 -2.95
C LEU A 295 -2.61 18.45 -2.32
N PRO A 296 -3.62 19.33 -2.53
CA PRO A 296 -4.97 19.10 -2.05
C PRO A 296 -5.57 17.83 -2.67
N VAL A 297 -6.34 17.07 -1.89
CA VAL A 297 -6.86 15.78 -2.31
C VAL A 297 -8.38 15.78 -2.39
N VAL A 298 -8.91 15.30 -3.52
CA VAL A 298 -10.30 14.90 -3.66
C VAL A 298 -10.37 13.39 -3.79
N ALA A 299 -11.10 12.72 -2.88
CA ALA A 299 -11.15 11.26 -2.85
C ALA A 299 -12.58 10.73 -2.63
N THR A 300 -12.82 9.48 -3.05
CA THR A 300 -14.08 8.80 -2.77
C THR A 300 -14.22 8.55 -1.26
N SER A 301 -15.39 8.89 -0.72
CA SER A 301 -15.73 8.75 0.71
C SER A 301 -15.97 7.29 1.08
N LEU A 302 -14.89 6.54 1.35
CA LEU A 302 -14.93 5.19 1.88
C LEU A 302 -14.55 5.18 3.36
N PRO A 303 -14.95 4.18 4.16
CA PRO A 303 -14.57 4.10 5.57
C PRO A 303 -13.05 4.18 5.80
N SER A 304 -12.25 3.42 5.05
CA SER A 304 -10.77 3.45 5.14
C SER A 304 -10.18 4.79 4.70
N VAL A 305 -10.79 5.48 3.73
CA VAL A 305 -10.33 6.80 3.28
C VAL A 305 -10.66 7.88 4.30
N ARG A 306 -11.85 7.83 4.92
CA ARG A 306 -12.20 8.72 6.04
C ARG A 306 -11.25 8.55 7.23
N GLU A 307 -10.96 7.31 7.61
CA GLU A 307 -10.01 6.98 8.68
C GLU A 307 -8.58 7.48 8.33
N ALA A 308 -8.18 7.34 7.08
CA ALA A 308 -6.86 7.74 6.62
C ALA A 308 -6.67 9.25 6.59
N THR A 309 -7.68 9.99 6.15
CA THR A 309 -7.58 11.43 5.90
C THR A 309 -7.99 12.30 7.09
N GLN A 310 -8.84 11.80 7.99
CA GLN A 310 -9.32 12.49 9.20
C GLN A 310 -9.77 13.94 8.98
N GLY A 311 -10.43 14.20 7.84
CA GLY A 311 -10.94 15.52 7.49
C GLY A 311 -9.97 16.41 6.69
N HIS A 312 -8.76 15.95 6.42
CA HIS A 312 -7.73 16.67 5.66
C HIS A 312 -7.76 16.39 4.14
N ALA A 313 -8.91 15.94 3.62
CA ALA A 313 -9.19 15.77 2.20
C ALA A 313 -10.66 16.08 1.92
N LEU A 314 -10.97 16.51 0.70
CA LEU A 314 -12.36 16.65 0.25
C LEU A 314 -12.88 15.26 -0.14
N LEU A 315 -13.86 14.76 0.62
CA LEU A 315 -14.42 13.43 0.39
C LEU A 315 -15.80 13.51 -0.27
N VAL A 316 -15.97 12.78 -1.36
CA VAL A 316 -17.18 12.78 -2.17
C VAL A 316 -17.72 11.37 -2.41
N LYS A 317 -18.98 11.23 -2.74
CA LYS A 317 -19.53 9.96 -3.20
C LYS A 317 -19.00 9.61 -4.59
N SER A 318 -18.92 8.34 -4.92
CA SER A 318 -18.64 7.90 -6.30
C SER A 318 -19.63 8.55 -7.27
N GLY A 319 -19.14 8.97 -8.44
CA GLY A 319 -19.88 9.73 -9.44
C GLY A 319 -20.02 11.22 -9.16
N GLN A 320 -19.42 11.76 -8.09
CA GLN A 320 -19.46 13.20 -7.78
C GLN A 320 -18.09 13.88 -7.90
N MET A 321 -17.06 13.15 -8.34
CA MET A 321 -15.69 13.65 -8.33
C MET A 321 -15.48 14.80 -9.31
N ALA A 322 -16.07 14.74 -10.50
CA ALA A 322 -15.95 15.79 -11.51
C ALA A 322 -16.46 17.15 -11.02
N ASP A 323 -17.65 17.17 -10.43
CA ASP A 323 -18.24 18.38 -9.85
C ASP A 323 -17.43 18.92 -8.68
N ALA A 324 -16.93 18.03 -7.82
CA ALA A 324 -16.14 18.41 -6.65
C ALA A 324 -14.80 19.03 -7.04
N VAL A 325 -14.12 18.45 -8.02
CA VAL A 325 -12.87 18.98 -8.59
C VAL A 325 -13.09 20.35 -9.20
N ALA A 326 -14.13 20.53 -10.02
CA ALA A 326 -14.45 21.81 -10.62
C ALA A 326 -14.76 22.91 -9.56
N LYS A 327 -15.43 22.53 -8.48
CA LYS A 327 -15.78 23.46 -7.38
C LYS A 327 -14.58 23.87 -6.56
N ILE A 328 -13.73 22.91 -6.17
CA ILE A 328 -12.57 23.21 -5.32
C ILE A 328 -11.54 24.06 -6.08
N LEU A 329 -11.31 23.78 -7.36
CA LEU A 329 -10.37 24.54 -8.19
C LEU A 329 -10.81 26.00 -8.46
N LYS A 330 -12.08 26.34 -8.26
CA LYS A 330 -12.62 27.70 -8.31
C LYS A 330 -12.58 28.43 -6.96
N ASN A 331 -12.24 27.75 -5.87
CA ASN A 331 -12.21 28.31 -4.53
C ASN A 331 -10.77 28.25 -3.98
N GLU A 332 -9.97 29.24 -4.36
CA GLU A 332 -8.55 29.34 -3.99
C GLU A 332 -8.35 29.25 -2.47
N LYS A 333 -9.17 29.94 -1.67
CA LYS A 333 -9.08 29.90 -0.23
C LYS A 333 -9.25 28.49 0.34
N LEU A 334 -10.27 27.75 -0.12
CA LEU A 334 -10.49 26.37 0.32
C LEU A 334 -9.37 25.44 -0.16
N LEU A 335 -8.85 25.69 -1.37
CA LEU A 335 -7.74 24.92 -1.93
C LEU A 335 -6.49 25.07 -1.07
N ASP A 336 -6.14 26.30 -0.69
CA ASP A 336 -4.99 26.61 0.16
C ASP A 336 -5.15 26.04 1.57
N GLU A 337 -6.31 26.24 2.21
CA GLU A 337 -6.61 25.70 3.53
C GLU A 337 -6.48 24.17 3.55
N LEU A 338 -6.98 23.49 2.52
CA LEU A 338 -6.92 22.04 2.42
C LEU A 338 -5.49 21.56 2.16
N SER A 339 -4.73 22.27 1.33
CA SER A 339 -3.33 22.02 1.04
C SER A 339 -2.46 22.06 2.30
N GLU A 340 -2.54 23.16 3.07
CA GLU A 340 -1.80 23.35 4.31
C GLU A 340 -2.16 22.30 5.36
N SER A 341 -3.46 22.10 5.55
CA SER A 341 -3.97 21.15 6.55
C SER A 341 -3.60 19.70 6.20
N ALA A 342 -3.64 19.33 4.93
CA ALA A 342 -3.25 18.00 4.45
C ALA A 342 -1.76 17.73 4.67
N TYR A 343 -0.91 18.70 4.32
CA TYR A 343 0.53 18.59 4.51
C TYR A 343 0.91 18.49 5.99
N ALA A 344 0.37 19.39 6.84
CA ALA A 344 0.63 19.36 8.28
C ALA A 344 0.20 18.03 8.93
N TYR A 345 -0.92 17.48 8.50
CA TYR A 345 -1.39 16.17 8.96
C TYR A 345 -0.49 15.04 8.50
N ALA A 346 -0.16 14.97 7.20
CA ALA A 346 0.63 13.87 6.64
C ALA A 346 2.05 13.88 7.21
N SER A 347 2.72 15.04 7.24
CA SER A 347 4.10 15.17 7.73
C SER A 347 4.24 14.83 9.20
N SER A 348 3.22 15.08 10.02
CA SER A 348 3.25 14.78 11.47
C SER A 348 2.75 13.39 11.83
N ARG A 349 1.92 12.74 11.00
CA ARG A 349 1.16 11.54 11.40
C ARG A 349 1.27 10.35 10.45
N ARG A 350 1.72 10.56 9.20
CA ARG A 350 1.64 9.57 8.12
C ARG A 350 2.98 9.22 7.48
N THR A 351 4.09 9.57 8.11
CA THR A 351 5.43 9.18 7.66
C THR A 351 5.73 7.71 7.99
N TRP A 352 6.68 7.12 7.28
CA TRP A 352 7.18 5.79 7.64
C TRP A 352 7.79 5.77 9.04
N ASP A 353 8.42 6.86 9.50
CA ASP A 353 8.92 6.95 10.88
C ASP A 353 7.82 6.69 11.91
N ASN A 354 6.64 7.29 11.73
CA ASN A 354 5.49 7.04 12.62
C ASN A 354 5.05 5.57 12.61
N THR A 355 5.10 4.91 11.45
CA THR A 355 4.75 3.49 11.29
C THR A 355 5.79 2.61 11.97
N ILE A 356 7.08 2.90 11.76
CA ILE A 356 8.21 2.19 12.33
C ILE A 356 8.18 2.28 13.87
N ASP A 357 8.03 3.48 14.43
CA ASP A 357 7.99 3.69 15.89
C ASP A 357 6.84 2.89 16.55
N LYS A 358 5.66 2.90 15.95
CA LYS A 358 4.53 2.08 16.42
C LYS A 358 4.79 0.58 16.31
N THR A 359 5.48 0.15 15.26
CA THR A 359 5.84 -1.25 15.06
C THR A 359 6.89 -1.72 16.08
N ILE A 360 7.89 -0.87 16.36
CA ILE A 360 8.89 -1.15 17.42
C ILE A 360 8.21 -1.30 18.77
N LYS A 361 7.29 -0.37 19.10
CA LYS A 361 6.51 -0.47 20.34
C LYS A 361 5.73 -1.79 20.41
N LEU A 362 5.06 -2.18 19.34
CA LEU A 362 4.34 -3.45 19.28
C LEU A 362 5.27 -4.66 19.48
N TYR A 363 6.48 -4.63 18.93
CA TYR A 363 7.48 -5.68 19.15
C TYR A 363 7.88 -5.78 20.62
N GLN A 364 8.18 -4.64 21.26
CA GLN A 364 8.53 -4.56 22.67
C GLN A 364 7.41 -5.06 23.60
N GLU A 365 6.15 -4.82 23.24
CA GLU A 365 4.97 -5.32 23.98
C GLU A 365 4.73 -6.82 23.74
N THR A 366 5.32 -7.42 22.70
CA THR A 366 5.09 -8.82 22.33
C THR A 366 6.17 -9.74 22.89
N ILE A 367 7.42 -9.29 22.95
CA ILE A 367 8.56 -10.03 23.53
C ILE A 367 8.44 -10.06 25.06
#